data_5b155b11794d6c0a4e283a3b2a532d78
#
_entry.id   5b155b11794d6c0a4e283a3b2a532d78
#
_cell.length_a   1.000
_cell.length_b   1.000
_cell.length_c   1.000
_cell.angle_alpha   90.00
_cell.angle_beta   90.00
_cell.angle_gamma   90.00
#
_symmetry.space_group_name_H-M   'P 1'
#
loop_
_entity.id
_entity.type
_entity.pdbx_description
1 polymer ?
#
loop_
_entity_poly.entity_id
_entity_poly.type
_entity_poly.pdbx_seq_one_letter_code
_entity_poly.pdbx_strand_id
1 'polypeptide(L)'
;MTRRFIDTHCHFDFPPFAGDETASIARAEQAGVTQIVVPATEADNFARVLALAEKYDELYAALGLHPIVIERHSAESLERLEACLAKRDAKLVAVGEIGLDLYREEP
;
A
#
# COMPACT_ATOMS: atom_id res chain seq x y z
N MET A 1 17.02 21.71 13.73
CA MET A 1 16.18 20.55 14.00
C MET A 1 15.47 20.13 12.72
N THR A 2 15.58 18.90 12.35
CA THR A 2 14.96 18.39 11.12
C THR A 2 13.56 17.88 11.43
N ARG A 3 12.57 18.35 10.68
CA ARG A 3 11.21 17.82 10.77
C ARG A 3 11.14 16.47 10.05
N ARG A 4 10.37 15.56 10.62
CA ARG A 4 10.11 14.25 10.02
C ARG A 4 8.63 14.13 9.72
N PHE A 5 8.34 13.57 8.56
CA PHE A 5 6.97 13.33 8.11
C PHE A 5 6.80 11.87 7.75
N ILE A 6 5.57 11.40 7.91
CA ILE A 6 5.16 10.08 7.45
C ILE A 6 4.14 10.30 6.36
N ASP A 7 4.37 9.72 5.17
CA ASP A 7 3.36 9.67 4.13
C ASP A 7 2.49 8.45 4.38
N THR A 8 1.27 8.65 4.79
CA THR A 8 0.37 7.56 5.20
C THR A 8 -0.37 6.92 4.03
N HIS A 9 -0.20 7.43 2.81
CA HIS A 9 -0.93 6.90 1.66
C HIS A 9 -0.22 7.26 0.36
N CYS A 10 0.61 6.36 -0.15
CA CYS A 10 1.32 6.59 -1.40
C CYS A 10 1.36 5.28 -2.20
N HIS A 11 0.82 5.30 -3.40
CA HIS A 11 0.84 4.14 -4.31
C HIS A 11 2.24 3.98 -4.92
N PHE A 12 3.19 3.63 -4.07
CA PHE A 12 4.60 3.54 -4.40
C PHE A 12 4.92 2.35 -5.32
N ASP A 13 3.98 1.42 -5.44
CA ASP A 13 4.06 0.27 -6.33
C ASP A 13 3.68 0.59 -7.79
N PHE A 14 3.27 1.84 -8.05
CA PHE A 14 2.84 2.31 -9.37
C PHE A 14 3.85 3.32 -9.92
N PRO A 15 3.83 3.56 -11.25
CA PRO A 15 4.63 4.65 -11.82
C PRO A 15 4.23 6.00 -11.21
N PRO A 16 5.18 6.93 -11.08
CA PRO A 16 6.57 6.86 -11.55
C PRO A 16 7.53 6.15 -10.61
N PHE A 17 7.06 5.62 -9.47
CA PHE A 17 7.92 5.05 -8.44
C PHE A 17 8.40 3.64 -8.79
N ALA A 18 7.54 2.85 -9.42
CA ALA A 18 7.88 1.49 -9.80
C ALA A 18 9.10 1.49 -10.72
N GLY A 19 10.14 0.78 -10.31
CA GLY A 19 11.42 0.75 -11.05
C GLY A 19 12.40 1.84 -10.63
N ASP A 20 11.99 2.78 -9.76
CA ASP A 20 12.81 3.90 -9.31
C ASP A 20 12.74 4.06 -7.79
N GLU A 21 12.52 2.97 -7.09
CA GLU A 21 12.19 3.00 -5.66
C GLU A 21 13.31 3.59 -4.82
N THR A 22 14.54 3.12 -5.04
CA THR A 22 15.67 3.58 -4.22
C THR A 22 15.89 5.08 -4.34
N ALA A 23 15.86 5.61 -5.56
CA ALA A 23 16.04 7.04 -5.81
C ALA A 23 14.86 7.85 -5.27
N SER A 24 13.63 7.32 -5.40
CA SER A 24 12.44 7.98 -4.90
C SER A 24 12.45 8.08 -3.37
N ILE A 25 12.86 7.02 -2.68
CA ILE A 25 13.01 7.03 -1.22
C ILE A 25 14.05 8.05 -0.79
N ALA A 26 15.18 8.11 -1.49
CA ALA A 26 16.23 9.09 -1.18
C ALA A 26 15.74 10.53 -1.31
N ARG A 27 14.97 10.82 -2.37
CA ARG A 27 14.37 12.15 -2.56
C ARG A 27 13.37 12.47 -1.45
N ALA A 28 12.56 11.49 -1.05
CA ALA A 28 11.60 11.67 0.04
C ALA A 28 12.32 12.00 1.34
N GLU A 29 13.38 11.26 1.66
CA GLU A 29 14.15 11.50 2.87
C GLU A 29 14.77 12.91 2.90
N GLN A 30 15.24 13.39 1.77
CA GLN A 30 15.77 14.74 1.67
C GLN A 30 14.70 15.80 1.96
N ALA A 31 13.45 15.48 1.66
CA ALA A 31 12.31 16.36 1.96
C ALA A 31 11.74 16.15 3.37
N GLY A 32 12.32 15.23 4.14
CA GLY A 32 11.88 14.95 5.50
C GLY A 32 10.86 13.82 5.63
N VAL A 33 10.49 13.14 4.54
CA VAL A 33 9.59 12.00 4.56
C VAL A 33 10.41 10.76 4.84
N THR A 34 10.26 10.20 6.04
CA THR A 34 11.11 9.09 6.51
C THR A 34 10.42 7.75 6.50
N GLN A 35 9.09 7.74 6.41
CA GLN A 35 8.30 6.51 6.37
C GLN A 35 7.14 6.70 5.41
N ILE A 36 6.83 5.67 4.65
CA ILE A 36 5.78 5.70 3.63
C ILE A 36 4.93 4.44 3.77
N VAL A 37 3.61 4.61 3.88
CA VAL A 37 2.66 3.50 3.85
C VAL A 37 2.15 3.32 2.43
N VAL A 38 2.32 2.13 1.88
CA VAL A 38 1.93 1.78 0.52
C VAL A 38 0.65 0.95 0.59
N PRO A 39 -0.52 1.51 0.20
CA PRO A 39 -1.77 0.73 0.25
C PRO A 39 -1.95 -0.10 -1.03
N ALA A 40 -2.40 -1.33 -0.84
CA ALA A 40 -2.80 -2.19 -1.95
C ALA A 40 -4.21 -1.81 -2.42
N THR A 41 -4.53 -2.17 -3.65
CA THR A 41 -5.84 -1.89 -4.25
C THR A 41 -6.65 -3.16 -4.50
N GLU A 42 -6.00 -4.29 -4.70
CA GLU A 42 -6.64 -5.56 -5.01
C GLU A 42 -5.78 -6.72 -4.55
N ALA A 43 -6.37 -7.90 -4.43
CA ALA A 43 -5.67 -9.08 -3.94
C ALA A 43 -4.44 -9.43 -4.78
N ASP A 44 -4.50 -9.19 -6.08
CA ASP A 44 -3.40 -9.53 -6.98
C ASP A 44 -2.15 -8.66 -6.75
N ASN A 45 -2.27 -7.50 -6.10
CA ASN A 45 -1.07 -6.73 -5.79
C ASN A 45 -0.62 -6.79 -4.32
N PHE A 46 -1.24 -7.64 -3.51
CA PHE A 46 -0.83 -7.82 -2.12
C PHE A 46 0.63 -8.25 -2.00
N ALA A 47 1.02 -9.26 -2.77
CA ALA A 47 2.39 -9.80 -2.71
C ALA A 47 3.43 -8.73 -3.07
N ARG A 48 3.14 -7.90 -4.07
CA ARG A 48 4.04 -6.84 -4.48
C ARG A 48 4.20 -5.77 -3.40
N VAL A 49 3.10 -5.35 -2.80
CA VAL A 49 3.14 -4.34 -1.74
C VAL A 49 3.89 -4.86 -0.53
N LEU A 50 3.65 -6.12 -0.13
CA LEU A 50 4.36 -6.74 0.97
C LEU A 50 5.85 -6.89 0.67
N ALA A 51 6.21 -7.26 -0.56
CA ALA A 51 7.60 -7.39 -0.97
C ALA A 51 8.34 -6.05 -0.92
N LEU A 52 7.69 -4.96 -1.33
CA LEU A 52 8.27 -3.63 -1.23
C LEU A 52 8.53 -3.24 0.24
N ALA A 53 7.58 -3.50 1.11
CA ALA A 53 7.71 -3.19 2.53
C ALA A 53 8.85 -4.01 3.17
N GLU A 54 9.01 -5.25 2.75
CA GLU A 54 10.09 -6.10 3.25
C GLU A 54 11.46 -5.63 2.75
N LYS A 55 11.53 -5.23 1.50
CA LYS A 55 12.79 -4.84 0.86
C LYS A 55 13.35 -3.52 1.38
N TYR A 56 12.48 -2.56 1.68
CA TYR A 56 12.88 -1.20 2.08
C TYR A 56 12.39 -0.90 3.49
N ASP A 57 13.31 -0.52 4.38
CA ASP A 57 12.97 -0.21 5.77
C ASP A 57 11.99 0.95 5.90
N GLU A 58 12.02 1.88 4.97
CA GLU A 58 11.17 3.07 4.97
C GLU A 58 9.73 2.78 4.58
N LEU A 59 9.48 1.66 3.90
CA LEU A 59 8.16 1.33 3.37
C LEU A 59 7.41 0.38 4.29
N TYR A 60 6.12 0.63 4.42
CA TYR A 60 5.17 -0.19 5.18
C TYR A 60 3.99 -0.50 4.28
N ALA A 61 3.27 -1.56 4.57
CA ALA A 61 2.16 -2.02 3.75
C ALA A 61 0.83 -1.78 4.45
N ALA A 62 -0.19 -1.47 3.65
CA ALA A 62 -1.59 -1.60 4.01
C ALA A 62 -2.24 -2.47 2.94
N LEU A 63 -3.10 -3.38 3.34
CA LEU A 63 -3.79 -4.27 2.41
C LEU A 63 -5.29 -4.05 2.49
N GLY A 64 -5.93 -4.02 1.33
CA GLY A 64 -7.36 -3.81 1.25
C GLY A 64 -7.86 -3.99 -0.17
N LEU A 65 -9.16 -3.82 -0.34
CA LEU A 65 -9.84 -3.98 -1.63
C LEU A 65 -10.45 -2.63 -2.00
N HIS A 66 -9.86 -1.96 -2.98
CA HIS A 66 -10.24 -0.60 -3.37
C HIS A 66 -11.54 -0.62 -4.16
N PRO A 67 -12.48 0.29 -3.90
CA PRO A 67 -13.76 0.31 -4.60
C PRO A 67 -13.66 0.63 -6.10
N ILE A 68 -12.59 1.31 -6.54
CA ILE A 68 -12.44 1.65 -7.97
C ILE A 68 -12.28 0.42 -8.86
N VAL A 69 -11.83 -0.69 -8.31
CA VAL A 69 -11.66 -1.95 -9.03
C VAL A 69 -12.58 -3.04 -8.46
N ILE A 70 -13.78 -2.63 -8.07
CA ILE A 70 -14.73 -3.51 -7.37
C ILE A 70 -15.06 -4.78 -8.15
N GLU A 71 -15.07 -4.74 -9.47
CA GLU A 71 -15.32 -5.90 -10.31
C GLU A 71 -14.25 -6.98 -10.22
N ARG A 72 -13.09 -6.66 -9.66
CA ARG A 72 -11.99 -7.61 -9.47
C ARG A 72 -12.03 -8.28 -8.11
N HIS A 73 -12.95 -7.89 -7.25
CA HIS A 73 -13.03 -8.44 -5.91
C HIS A 73 -14.02 -9.60 -5.85
N SER A 74 -13.68 -10.60 -5.07
CA SER A 74 -14.47 -11.82 -4.90
C SER A 74 -14.37 -12.30 -3.45
N ALA A 75 -15.11 -13.36 -3.13
CA ALA A 75 -14.96 -14.03 -1.83
C ALA A 75 -13.52 -14.51 -1.61
N GLU A 76 -12.86 -14.98 -2.66
CA GLU A 76 -11.45 -15.39 -2.59
C GLU A 76 -10.55 -14.20 -2.27
N SER A 77 -10.84 -13.00 -2.79
CA SER A 77 -10.09 -11.79 -2.48
C SER A 77 -10.15 -11.49 -0.98
N LEU A 78 -11.33 -11.61 -0.38
CA LEU A 78 -11.49 -11.42 1.06
C LEU A 78 -10.75 -12.48 1.88
N GLU A 79 -10.76 -13.73 1.43
CA GLU A 79 -10.03 -14.79 2.09
C GLU A 79 -8.51 -14.55 2.05
N ARG A 80 -8.00 -14.06 0.92
CA ARG A 80 -6.59 -13.71 0.80
C ARG A 80 -6.21 -12.55 1.72
N LEU A 81 -7.07 -11.55 1.82
CA LEU A 81 -6.86 -10.43 2.73
C LEU A 81 -6.81 -10.91 4.18
N GLU A 82 -7.78 -11.73 4.58
CA GLU A 82 -7.83 -12.29 5.93
C GLU A 82 -6.58 -13.12 6.24
N ALA A 83 -6.15 -13.95 5.30
CA ALA A 83 -4.95 -14.78 5.47
C ALA A 83 -3.70 -13.92 5.67
N CYS A 84 -3.55 -12.83 4.90
CA CYS A 84 -2.42 -11.92 5.04
C CYS A 84 -2.45 -11.22 6.40
N LEU A 85 -3.62 -10.75 6.83
CA LEU A 85 -3.75 -10.07 8.13
C LEU A 85 -3.45 -11.02 9.28
N ALA A 86 -3.82 -12.29 9.17
CA ALA A 86 -3.60 -13.29 10.21
C ALA A 86 -2.12 -13.58 10.45
N LYS A 87 -1.26 -13.34 9.48
CA LYS A 87 0.19 -13.54 9.63
C LYS A 87 0.87 -12.53 10.54
N ARG A 88 0.21 -11.41 10.81
CA ARG A 88 0.71 -10.36 11.71
C ARG A 88 2.11 -9.87 11.37
N ASP A 89 2.38 -9.67 10.09
CA ASP A 89 3.64 -9.09 9.63
C ASP A 89 3.81 -7.70 10.23
N ALA A 90 4.97 -7.44 10.86
CA ALA A 90 5.23 -6.15 11.49
C ALA A 90 5.23 -4.98 10.50
N LYS A 91 5.44 -5.25 9.22
CA LYS A 91 5.44 -4.22 8.18
C LYS A 91 4.04 -3.99 7.62
N LEU A 92 3.06 -4.83 7.94
CA LEU A 92 1.65 -4.66 7.56
C LEU A 92 0.94 -3.90 8.68
N VAL A 93 0.75 -2.59 8.48
CA VAL A 93 0.37 -1.68 9.57
C VAL A 93 -1.09 -1.25 9.53
N ALA A 94 -1.82 -1.53 8.46
CA ALA A 94 -3.19 -1.05 8.32
C ALA A 94 -3.98 -1.88 7.31
N VAL A 95 -5.31 -1.76 7.37
CA VAL A 95 -6.22 -2.23 6.32
C VAL A 95 -6.57 -1.02 5.45
N GLY A 96 -6.26 -1.10 4.18
CA GLY A 96 -6.51 -0.04 3.18
C GLY A 96 -5.91 -0.44 1.83
N GLU A 97 -6.45 0.05 0.72
CA GLU A 97 -7.61 0.93 0.68
C GLU A 97 -8.92 0.14 0.70
N ILE A 98 -9.91 0.73 1.32
CA ILE A 98 -11.24 0.11 1.41
C ILE A 98 -12.30 1.22 1.30
N GLY A 99 -13.54 0.82 1.18
CA GLY A 99 -14.67 1.74 1.30
C GLY A 99 -15.52 1.82 0.06
N LEU A 100 -16.27 2.90 -0.03
CA LEU A 100 -17.16 3.20 -1.15
C LEU A 100 -16.63 4.43 -1.86
N ASP A 101 -16.81 4.46 -3.18
CA ASP A 101 -16.33 5.57 -3.99
C ASP A 101 -17.45 6.02 -4.94
N LEU A 102 -17.90 7.25 -4.76
CA LEU A 102 -18.95 7.81 -5.59
C LEU A 102 -18.52 8.03 -7.04
N TYR A 103 -17.25 7.94 -7.33
CA TYR A 103 -16.74 7.94 -8.70
C TYR A 103 -17.28 6.73 -9.49
N ARG A 104 -17.51 5.62 -8.82
CA ARG A 104 -18.14 4.43 -9.40
C ARG A 104 -19.62 4.47 -9.08
N GLU A 105 -20.46 4.55 -10.12
CA GLU A 105 -21.91 4.64 -9.96
C GLU A 105 -22.59 3.28 -9.73
N GLU A 106 -21.88 2.20 -9.90
CA GLU A 106 -22.43 0.86 -9.72
C GLU A 106 -22.67 0.55 -8.25
N PRO A 107 -23.83 -0.02 -7.95
CA PRO A 107 -24.14 -0.40 -6.56
C PRO A 107 -23.27 -1.54 -6.05
#